data_5a79f0df078d3da45715a05eafd26d2a
#
_entry.id   5a79f0df078d3da45715a05eafd26d2a
#
_cell.length_a   1.000
_cell.length_b   1.000
_cell.length_c   1.000
_cell.angle_alpha   90.00
_cell.angle_beta   90.00
_cell.angle_gamma   90.00
#
_symmetry.space_group_name_H-M   'P 1'
#
loop_
_entity.id
_entity.type
_entity.pdbx_description
1 polymer ?
#
loop_
_entity_poly.entity_id
_entity_poly.type
_entity_poly.pdbx_seq_one_letter_code
_entity_poly.pdbx_strand_id
1 'polypeptide(L)'
;MVLPPSVTEVVEHLLFKLEFNMGLGICNLSIVPVRISDSDKSEMITQLVYGDLFTIVEEKDKWTKIKSEFDNYVGWIDSKQYKRLDESDNIIIDNPTYSCDLVEFIENENKELITISIGSNISNINLLNHKYEGKSISGKQNRDSIVNTALLYLHSPYLWGGKTPFGIDCSGFTQMVYKINGYKILRDAKDQATQGVTLSFIEESEPGDLAFFNNDNDEIIHVGIILKDNHIIHASGKVRIDRLDQSGIYNNEKNKHTHSLRYIKKII
;
A
#
# COMPACT_ATOMS: atom_id res chain seq x y z
N MET A 1 1.61 44.24 14.78
CA MET A 1 2.52 43.55 15.73
C MET A 1 2.23 42.06 15.58
N VAL A 2 3.14 41.32 14.92
CA VAL A 2 2.97 39.87 14.73
C VAL A 2 3.44 39.22 16.03
N LEU A 3 2.61 38.43 16.66
CA LEU A 3 2.99 37.67 17.86
C LEU A 3 4.11 36.68 17.48
N PRO A 4 5.12 36.47 18.34
CA PRO A 4 6.14 35.44 18.10
C PRO A 4 5.47 34.05 18.10
N PRO A 5 5.96 33.09 17.29
CA PRO A 5 5.43 31.74 17.26
C PRO A 5 5.54 31.09 18.65
N SER A 6 4.57 30.25 18.99
CA SER A 6 4.56 29.48 20.24
C SER A 6 5.75 28.52 20.30
N VAL A 7 6.16 28.12 21.49
CA VAL A 7 7.24 27.12 21.66
C VAL A 7 6.87 25.80 20.94
N THR A 8 5.58 25.46 20.91
CA THR A 8 5.06 24.27 20.21
C THR A 8 5.26 24.40 18.70
N GLU A 9 4.92 25.53 18.11
CA GLU A 9 5.12 25.80 16.66
C GLU A 9 6.61 25.81 16.28
N VAL A 10 7.48 26.34 17.16
CA VAL A 10 8.93 26.31 16.94
C VAL A 10 9.48 24.88 17.05
N VAL A 11 8.98 24.08 17.99
CA VAL A 11 9.39 22.67 18.15
C VAL A 11 8.87 21.82 16.97
N GLU A 12 7.63 22.01 16.55
CA GLU A 12 7.09 21.33 15.38
C GLU A 12 7.84 21.71 14.09
N HIS A 13 8.18 23.00 13.93
CA HIS A 13 8.98 23.47 12.79
C HIS A 13 10.43 22.96 12.84
N LEU A 14 11.01 22.81 14.03
CA LEU A 14 12.35 22.22 14.23
C LEU A 14 12.32 20.71 14.01
N LEU A 15 11.29 20.02 14.49
CA LEU A 15 11.10 18.58 14.22
C LEU A 15 10.86 18.34 12.74
N PHE A 16 10.04 19.16 12.07
CA PHE A 16 9.84 19.14 10.64
C PHE A 16 11.14 19.39 9.87
N LYS A 17 11.97 20.37 10.29
CA LYS A 17 13.30 20.61 9.69
C LYS A 17 14.29 19.48 9.98
N LEU A 18 14.23 18.84 11.14
CA LEU A 18 15.08 17.69 11.46
C LEU A 18 14.68 16.45 10.64
N GLU A 19 13.39 16.22 10.42
CA GLU A 19 12.91 15.16 9.52
C GLU A 19 13.29 15.45 8.06
N PHE A 20 13.25 16.71 7.62
CA PHE A 20 13.64 17.12 6.26
C PHE A 20 15.17 17.10 6.03
N ASN A 21 15.99 17.15 7.08
CA ASN A 21 17.45 17.09 6.97
C ASN A 21 18.00 15.68 6.65
N MET A 22 17.13 14.65 6.66
CA MET A 22 17.56 13.28 6.39
C MET A 22 17.44 12.87 4.91
N GLY A 23 16.79 13.71 4.08
CA GLY A 23 16.64 13.51 2.63
C GLY A 23 15.49 12.57 2.27
N LEU A 24 15.08 12.68 1.01
CA LEU A 24 14.07 11.82 0.40
C LEU A 24 14.72 10.77 -0.48
N GLY A 25 14.07 9.63 -0.61
CA GLY A 25 14.43 8.57 -1.54
C GLY A 25 13.25 8.15 -2.41
N ILE A 26 13.57 7.57 -3.56
CA ILE A 26 12.61 7.00 -4.49
C ILE A 26 13.00 5.56 -4.84
N CYS A 27 12.03 4.67 -4.83
CA CYS A 27 12.23 3.31 -5.32
C CYS A 27 12.38 3.32 -6.85
N ASN A 28 13.57 3.07 -7.35
CA ASN A 28 13.89 3.04 -8.78
C ASN A 28 13.95 1.61 -9.36
N LEU A 29 13.58 0.62 -8.57
CA LEU A 29 13.51 -0.80 -8.94
C LEU A 29 12.05 -1.26 -8.98
N SER A 30 11.80 -2.39 -9.62
CA SER A 30 10.47 -3.00 -9.71
C SER A 30 9.81 -3.19 -8.34
N ILE A 31 10.57 -3.75 -7.39
CA ILE A 31 10.13 -4.10 -6.03
C ILE A 31 11.34 -4.04 -5.11
N VAL A 32 11.16 -3.49 -3.92
CA VAL A 32 12.16 -3.50 -2.84
C VAL A 32 11.53 -4.04 -1.57
N PRO A 33 12.08 -5.11 -0.96
CA PRO A 33 11.58 -5.62 0.31
C PRO A 33 11.91 -4.65 1.44
N VAL A 34 10.92 -4.33 2.26
CA VAL A 34 11.07 -3.55 3.49
C VAL A 34 11.01 -4.51 4.66
N ARG A 35 12.03 -4.48 5.52
CA ARG A 35 12.23 -5.43 6.60
C ARG A 35 12.07 -4.79 7.97
N ILE A 36 11.73 -5.61 8.96
CA ILE A 36 11.56 -5.15 10.34
C ILE A 36 12.89 -4.74 10.99
N SER A 37 14.02 -5.30 10.54
CA SER A 37 15.37 -4.96 11.00
C SER A 37 16.39 -5.01 9.86
N ASP A 38 17.55 -4.45 10.09
CA ASP A 38 18.68 -4.30 9.17
C ASP A 38 19.38 -5.64 8.85
N SER A 39 18.63 -6.61 8.32
CA SER A 39 19.14 -7.95 7.99
C SER A 39 18.31 -8.63 6.89
N ASP A 40 18.98 -9.29 5.93
CA ASP A 40 18.34 -10.12 4.90
C ASP A 40 17.52 -11.29 5.48
N LYS A 41 17.84 -11.71 6.69
CA LYS A 41 17.16 -12.80 7.38
C LYS A 41 15.97 -12.35 8.21
N SER A 42 15.75 -11.04 8.34
CA SER A 42 14.63 -10.51 9.10
C SER A 42 13.33 -10.56 8.30
N GLU A 43 12.21 -10.50 8.99
CA GLU A 43 10.88 -10.52 8.42
C GLU A 43 10.70 -9.39 7.39
N MET A 44 10.17 -9.71 6.21
CA MET A 44 9.66 -8.74 5.27
C MET A 44 8.27 -8.29 5.73
N ILE A 45 8.16 -7.02 6.13
CA ILE A 45 6.91 -6.44 6.66
C ILE A 45 6.08 -5.75 5.59
N THR A 46 6.73 -5.24 4.53
CA THR A 46 6.09 -4.66 3.35
C THR A 46 7.05 -4.62 2.17
N GLN A 47 6.59 -4.05 1.06
CA GLN A 47 7.40 -3.79 -0.13
C GLN A 47 7.23 -2.32 -0.56
N LEU A 48 8.29 -1.72 -1.09
CA LEU A 48 8.15 -0.59 -1.99
C LEU A 48 7.97 -1.13 -3.40
N VAL A 49 7.11 -0.49 -4.18
CA VAL A 49 7.02 -0.69 -5.61
C VAL A 49 7.64 0.51 -6.34
N TYR A 50 7.92 0.37 -7.62
CA TYR A 50 8.55 1.43 -8.41
C TYR A 50 7.87 2.80 -8.20
N GLY A 51 8.71 3.82 -7.98
CA GLY A 51 8.30 5.21 -7.79
C GLY A 51 7.77 5.54 -6.40
N ASP A 52 7.66 4.58 -5.48
CA ASP A 52 7.29 4.90 -4.09
C ASP A 52 8.35 5.81 -3.47
N LEU A 53 7.85 6.90 -2.85
CA LEU A 53 8.65 7.89 -2.14
C LEU A 53 8.72 7.56 -0.65
N PHE A 54 9.83 7.93 -0.03
CA PHE A 54 10.04 7.76 1.40
C PHE A 54 11.05 8.75 1.96
N THR A 55 10.88 9.10 3.22
CA THR A 55 11.88 9.84 4.01
C THR A 55 12.92 8.88 4.54
N ILE A 56 14.21 9.26 4.45
CA ILE A 56 15.33 8.53 5.07
C ILE A 56 15.38 8.91 6.54
N VAL A 57 15.26 7.91 7.43
CA VAL A 57 15.22 8.10 8.89
C VAL A 57 16.57 7.83 9.52
N GLU A 58 17.30 6.81 9.03
CA GLU A 58 18.59 6.39 9.57
C GLU A 58 19.39 5.67 8.48
N GLU A 59 20.69 5.85 8.44
CA GLU A 59 21.60 5.12 7.55
C GLU A 59 22.62 4.35 8.38
N LYS A 60 22.75 3.07 8.07
CA LYS A 60 23.78 2.17 8.60
C LYS A 60 24.42 1.47 7.44
N ASP A 61 25.73 1.42 7.38
CA ASP A 61 26.55 0.68 6.40
C ASP A 61 25.81 0.20 5.12
N LYS A 62 25.10 -0.94 5.21
CA LYS A 62 24.37 -1.56 4.07
C LYS A 62 22.86 -1.33 4.11
N TRP A 63 22.33 -0.72 5.14
CA TRP A 63 20.91 -0.61 5.40
C TRP A 63 20.47 0.83 5.60
N THR A 64 19.31 1.16 5.07
CA THR A 64 18.65 2.45 5.26
C THR A 64 17.29 2.23 5.90
N LYS A 65 17.05 2.85 7.05
CA LYS A 65 15.73 2.92 7.67
C LYS A 65 14.93 4.01 7.00
N ILE A 66 13.76 3.66 6.56
CA ILE A 66 12.88 4.55 5.80
C ILE A 66 11.51 4.69 6.47
N LYS A 67 10.85 5.81 6.16
CA LYS A 67 9.44 6.05 6.46
C LYS A 67 8.73 6.34 5.13
N SER A 68 7.79 5.50 4.75
CA SER A 68 7.00 5.63 3.51
C SER A 68 6.17 6.91 3.52
N GLU A 69 6.17 7.67 2.42
CA GLU A 69 5.33 8.88 2.26
C GLU A 69 3.85 8.53 2.05
N PHE A 70 3.54 7.30 1.64
CA PHE A 70 2.17 6.89 1.41
C PHE A 70 1.38 6.66 2.71
N ASP A 71 1.97 5.94 3.67
CA ASP A 71 1.28 5.42 4.86
C ASP A 71 2.05 5.60 6.16
N ASN A 72 3.21 6.29 6.13
CA ASN A 72 4.15 6.47 7.24
C ASN A 72 4.73 5.15 7.80
N TYR A 73 4.62 4.06 7.05
CA TYR A 73 5.16 2.77 7.48
C TYR A 73 6.69 2.81 7.54
N VAL A 74 7.25 2.26 8.62
CA VAL A 74 8.68 2.35 8.90
C VAL A 74 9.33 0.98 8.80
N GLY A 75 10.49 0.91 8.16
CA GLY A 75 11.26 -0.33 8.05
C GLY A 75 12.62 -0.11 7.41
N TRP A 76 13.33 -1.19 7.13
CA TRP A 76 14.69 -1.20 6.61
C TRP A 76 14.75 -1.73 5.18
N ILE A 77 15.52 -1.05 4.33
CA ILE A 77 15.84 -1.48 2.95
C ILE A 77 17.35 -1.56 2.76
N ASP A 78 17.82 -2.33 1.79
CA ASP A 78 19.24 -2.32 1.36
C ASP A 78 19.55 -0.95 0.73
N SER A 79 20.63 -0.30 1.19
CA SER A 79 21.05 1.03 0.72
C SER A 79 21.40 1.11 -0.78
N LYS A 80 21.51 -0.04 -1.46
CA LYS A 80 21.72 -0.11 -2.92
C LYS A 80 20.43 -0.12 -3.73
N GLN A 81 19.26 -0.22 -3.08
CA GLN A 81 17.99 -0.49 -3.75
C GLN A 81 17.09 0.75 -3.88
N TYR A 82 17.67 1.94 -3.86
CA TYR A 82 16.94 3.17 -4.09
C TYR A 82 17.83 4.26 -4.68
N LYS A 83 17.21 5.31 -5.20
CA LYS A 83 17.88 6.56 -5.56
C LYS A 83 17.52 7.62 -4.53
N ARG A 84 18.55 8.29 -3.98
CA ARG A 84 18.37 9.50 -3.16
C ARG A 84 17.96 10.65 -4.08
N LEU A 85 17.02 11.47 -3.63
CA LEU A 85 16.58 12.68 -4.30
C LEU A 85 17.30 13.89 -3.72
N ASP A 86 17.53 14.89 -4.58
CA ASP A 86 18.15 16.15 -4.19
C ASP A 86 17.09 17.13 -3.66
N GLU A 87 17.46 18.03 -2.75
CA GLU A 87 16.57 19.06 -2.22
C GLU A 87 16.03 20.01 -3.30
N SER A 88 16.73 20.12 -4.43
CA SER A 88 16.35 20.92 -5.59
C SER A 88 15.35 20.23 -6.52
N ASP A 89 15.08 18.94 -6.33
CA ASP A 89 14.15 18.19 -7.16
C ASP A 89 12.71 18.67 -6.98
N ASN A 90 12.00 18.85 -8.07
CA ASN A 90 10.58 19.19 -8.04
C ASN A 90 9.75 17.91 -7.87
N ILE A 91 9.53 17.51 -6.62
CA ILE A 91 8.92 16.24 -6.25
C ILE A 91 7.39 16.39 -6.19
N ILE A 92 6.67 15.53 -6.91
CA ILE A 92 5.21 15.45 -6.88
C ILE A 92 4.80 14.44 -5.81
N ILE A 93 4.22 14.92 -4.72
CA ILE A 93 3.70 14.10 -3.61
C ILE A 93 2.17 14.01 -3.68
N ASP A 94 1.51 15.13 -3.99
CA ASP A 94 0.05 15.20 -4.04
C ASP A 94 -0.50 14.73 -5.39
N ASN A 95 -1.66 14.05 -5.33
CA ASN A 95 -2.36 13.50 -6.50
C ASN A 95 -1.46 12.67 -7.43
N PRO A 96 -0.81 11.64 -6.91
CA PRO A 96 0.08 10.80 -7.70
C PRO A 96 -0.65 10.09 -8.84
N THR A 97 0.09 9.81 -9.90
CA THR A 97 -0.34 9.00 -11.04
C THR A 97 0.25 7.61 -10.92
N TYR A 98 -0.58 6.59 -11.04
CA TYR A 98 -0.18 5.19 -10.91
C TYR A 98 -0.32 4.43 -12.23
N SER A 99 0.57 3.46 -12.48
CA SER A 99 0.39 2.48 -13.54
C SER A 99 -0.84 1.62 -13.24
N CYS A 100 -1.65 1.28 -14.25
CA CYS A 100 -2.85 0.47 -14.08
C CYS A 100 -2.87 -0.82 -14.93
N ASP A 101 -1.85 -1.10 -15.69
CA ASP A 101 -1.62 -2.41 -16.28
C ASP A 101 -0.99 -3.36 -15.25
N LEU A 102 -1.41 -4.63 -15.24
CA LEU A 102 -0.99 -5.60 -14.22
C LEU A 102 0.53 -5.74 -14.17
N VAL A 103 1.15 -5.74 -15.33
CA VAL A 103 2.60 -5.72 -15.56
C VAL A 103 2.86 -4.85 -16.78
N GLU A 104 3.82 -3.94 -16.68
CA GLU A 104 4.24 -3.06 -17.76
C GLU A 104 5.74 -2.77 -17.65
N PHE A 105 6.28 -2.03 -18.60
CA PHE A 105 7.69 -1.67 -18.66
C PHE A 105 7.87 -0.16 -18.63
N ILE A 106 8.97 0.25 -18.05
CA ILE A 106 9.54 1.58 -18.22
C ILE A 106 10.89 1.45 -18.93
N GLU A 107 11.23 2.43 -19.74
CA GLU A 107 12.54 2.54 -20.38
C GLU A 107 13.42 3.48 -19.55
N ASN A 108 14.60 3.03 -19.13
CA ASN A 108 15.59 3.87 -18.46
C ASN A 108 16.41 4.71 -19.46
N GLU A 109 17.32 5.55 -18.98
CA GLU A 109 18.18 6.41 -19.79
C GLU A 109 19.09 5.64 -20.77
N ASN A 110 19.40 4.38 -20.46
CA ASN A 110 20.20 3.49 -21.32
C ASN A 110 19.36 2.70 -22.33
N LYS A 111 18.04 2.96 -22.42
CA LYS A 111 17.05 2.21 -23.22
C LYS A 111 16.87 0.75 -22.78
N GLU A 112 17.14 0.47 -21.52
CA GLU A 112 16.86 -0.83 -20.91
C GLU A 112 15.46 -0.83 -20.33
N LEU A 113 14.77 -1.97 -20.45
CA LEU A 113 13.42 -2.14 -19.92
C LEU A 113 13.45 -2.63 -18.49
N ILE A 114 12.77 -1.90 -17.61
CA ILE A 114 12.51 -2.28 -16.22
C ILE A 114 11.05 -2.67 -16.10
N THR A 115 10.78 -3.90 -15.65
CA THR A 115 9.42 -4.36 -15.39
C THR A 115 8.84 -3.67 -14.17
N ILE A 116 7.63 -3.15 -14.26
CA ILE A 116 6.88 -2.59 -13.12
C ILE A 116 5.53 -3.26 -12.99
N SER A 117 4.98 -3.24 -11.79
CA SER A 117 3.65 -3.78 -11.50
C SER A 117 2.61 -2.67 -11.39
N ILE A 118 1.35 -3.06 -11.50
CA ILE A 118 0.20 -2.21 -11.21
C ILE A 118 0.39 -1.47 -9.87
N GLY A 119 0.03 -0.18 -9.83
CA GLY A 119 0.18 0.67 -8.65
C GLY A 119 1.57 1.26 -8.44
N SER A 120 2.50 1.06 -9.39
CA SER A 120 3.76 1.80 -9.45
C SER A 120 3.49 3.30 -9.64
N ASN A 121 4.19 4.13 -8.88
CA ASN A 121 4.01 5.58 -8.93
C ASN A 121 4.87 6.18 -10.05
N ILE A 122 4.23 6.66 -11.10
CA ILE A 122 4.93 7.22 -12.27
C ILE A 122 4.99 8.75 -12.27
N SER A 123 4.54 9.42 -11.19
CA SER A 123 4.50 10.89 -11.10
C SER A 123 5.88 11.53 -11.21
N ASN A 124 6.88 10.87 -10.63
CA ASN A 124 8.24 11.38 -10.52
C ASN A 124 9.24 10.67 -11.45
N ILE A 125 8.74 10.03 -12.49
CA ILE A 125 9.55 9.24 -13.42
C ILE A 125 10.66 10.08 -14.10
N ASN A 126 10.40 11.37 -14.32
CA ASN A 126 11.35 12.31 -14.91
C ASN A 126 12.60 12.51 -14.03
N LEU A 127 12.48 12.41 -12.69
CA LEU A 127 13.61 12.50 -11.76
C LEU A 127 14.57 11.31 -11.90
N LEU A 128 14.09 10.23 -12.51
CA LEU A 128 14.86 9.02 -12.81
C LEU A 128 15.38 9.00 -14.24
N ASN A 129 15.05 9.99 -15.09
CA ASN A 129 15.29 10.00 -16.54
C ASN A 129 14.67 8.79 -17.26
N HIS A 130 13.54 8.30 -16.75
CA HIS A 130 12.83 7.15 -17.29
C HIS A 130 11.62 7.60 -18.12
N LYS A 131 11.11 6.70 -18.98
CA LYS A 131 9.93 6.90 -19.82
C LYS A 131 8.92 5.80 -19.56
N TYR A 132 7.65 6.18 -19.57
CA TYR A 132 6.51 5.27 -19.42
C TYR A 132 5.46 5.55 -20.50
N GLU A 133 5.03 4.50 -21.21
CA GLU A 133 4.04 4.59 -22.29
C GLU A 133 2.77 3.74 -22.02
N GLY A 134 2.72 3.06 -20.86
CA GLY A 134 1.58 2.24 -20.45
C GLY A 134 0.38 3.06 -19.97
N LYS A 135 -0.68 2.37 -19.56
CA LYS A 135 -1.88 3.00 -19.03
C LYS A 135 -1.66 3.50 -17.61
N SER A 136 -2.25 4.65 -17.32
CA SER A 136 -2.13 5.28 -16.01
C SER A 136 -3.46 5.83 -15.50
N ILE A 137 -3.55 6.02 -14.19
CA ILE A 137 -4.72 6.52 -13.48
C ILE A 137 -4.28 7.49 -12.39
N SER A 138 -5.07 8.53 -12.16
CA SER A 138 -4.84 9.51 -11.08
C SER A 138 -6.16 9.98 -10.47
N GLY A 139 -6.08 10.54 -9.27
CA GLY A 139 -7.25 11.04 -8.54
C GLY A 139 -8.16 9.93 -8.01
N LYS A 140 -9.21 10.35 -7.28
CA LYS A 140 -10.16 9.43 -6.65
C LYS A 140 -11.12 8.83 -7.66
N GLN A 141 -11.24 7.52 -7.64
CA GLN A 141 -12.11 6.72 -8.48
C GLN A 141 -13.39 6.31 -7.73
N ASN A 142 -14.38 5.80 -8.46
CA ASN A 142 -15.63 5.30 -7.92
C ASN A 142 -15.50 3.84 -7.41
N ARG A 143 -16.57 3.34 -6.77
CA ARG A 143 -16.66 1.97 -6.24
C ARG A 143 -16.46 0.87 -7.28
N ASP A 144 -17.02 1.05 -8.47
CA ASP A 144 -16.87 0.07 -9.56
C ASP A 144 -15.41 -0.06 -9.99
N SER A 145 -14.65 1.03 -10.00
CA SER A 145 -13.21 1.01 -10.27
C SER A 145 -12.43 0.25 -9.19
N ILE A 146 -12.80 0.40 -7.92
CA ILE A 146 -12.18 -0.38 -6.80
C ILE A 146 -12.40 -1.87 -7.02
N VAL A 147 -13.64 -2.28 -7.31
CA VAL A 147 -13.98 -3.69 -7.58
C VAL A 147 -13.22 -4.21 -8.80
N ASN A 148 -13.19 -3.46 -9.90
CA ASN A 148 -12.49 -3.84 -11.12
C ASN A 148 -10.98 -3.98 -10.87
N THR A 149 -10.36 -3.05 -10.12
CA THR A 149 -8.96 -3.14 -9.73
C THR A 149 -8.69 -4.37 -8.85
N ALA A 150 -9.58 -4.67 -7.90
CA ALA A 150 -9.45 -5.85 -7.05
C ALA A 150 -9.46 -7.16 -7.88
N LEU A 151 -10.32 -7.24 -8.88
CA LEU A 151 -10.44 -8.42 -9.77
C LEU A 151 -9.18 -8.66 -10.62
N LEU A 152 -8.37 -7.63 -10.91
CA LEU A 152 -7.09 -7.80 -11.62
C LEU A 152 -6.09 -8.66 -10.82
N TYR A 153 -6.18 -8.66 -9.48
CA TYR A 153 -5.31 -9.46 -8.62
C TYR A 153 -5.79 -10.91 -8.43
N LEU A 154 -6.93 -11.28 -9.01
CA LEU A 154 -7.49 -12.63 -8.81
C LEU A 154 -6.45 -13.71 -9.18
N HIS A 155 -6.28 -14.71 -8.30
CA HIS A 155 -5.26 -15.76 -8.34
C HIS A 155 -3.82 -15.34 -8.05
N SER A 156 -3.51 -14.09 -7.74
CA SER A 156 -2.19 -13.70 -7.22
C SER A 156 -1.84 -14.55 -5.99
N PRO A 157 -0.62 -15.10 -5.89
CA PRO A 157 -0.25 -15.94 -4.76
C PRO A 157 -0.14 -15.13 -3.47
N TYR A 158 -0.42 -15.77 -2.33
CA TYR A 158 -0.22 -15.14 -1.03
C TYR A 158 1.27 -15.05 -0.70
N LEU A 159 1.71 -13.87 -0.31
CA LEU A 159 3.05 -13.62 0.20
C LEU A 159 2.97 -12.63 1.36
N TRP A 160 3.40 -13.04 2.56
CA TRP A 160 3.47 -12.16 3.73
C TRP A 160 4.33 -10.92 3.44
N GLY A 161 3.83 -9.73 3.74
CA GLY A 161 4.48 -8.46 3.42
C GLY A 161 4.39 -8.04 1.95
N GLY A 162 3.81 -8.85 1.07
CA GLY A 162 3.74 -8.60 -0.38
C GLY A 162 2.75 -7.51 -0.78
N LYS A 163 3.06 -6.81 -1.90
CA LYS A 163 2.23 -5.74 -2.47
C LYS A 163 2.06 -5.84 -3.99
N THR A 164 2.41 -6.96 -4.61
CA THR A 164 2.42 -7.10 -6.07
C THR A 164 1.58 -8.28 -6.55
N PRO A 165 1.19 -8.33 -7.83
CA PRO A 165 0.49 -9.49 -8.40
C PRO A 165 1.28 -10.81 -8.32
N PHE A 166 2.60 -10.73 -8.10
CA PHE A 166 3.48 -11.90 -7.96
C PHE A 166 3.56 -12.43 -6.53
N GLY A 167 2.99 -11.71 -5.57
CA GLY A 167 2.90 -12.08 -4.17
C GLY A 167 2.31 -10.93 -3.36
N ILE A 168 1.19 -11.21 -2.65
CA ILE A 168 0.44 -10.18 -1.94
C ILE A 168 -0.21 -10.76 -0.69
N ASP A 169 -0.17 -10.02 0.45
CA ASP A 169 -0.94 -10.38 1.63
C ASP A 169 -2.32 -9.71 1.66
N CYS A 170 -3.12 -9.99 2.67
CA CYS A 170 -4.51 -9.52 2.72
C CYS A 170 -4.60 -7.98 2.82
N SER A 171 -3.82 -7.36 3.67
CA SER A 171 -3.83 -5.90 3.86
C SER A 171 -3.04 -5.17 2.78
N GLY A 172 -1.98 -5.77 2.24
CA GLY A 172 -1.28 -5.26 1.05
C GLY A 172 -2.19 -5.26 -0.18
N PHE A 173 -3.03 -6.28 -0.35
CA PHE A 173 -4.02 -6.36 -1.41
C PHE A 173 -5.04 -5.20 -1.31
N THR A 174 -5.67 -5.03 -0.16
CA THR A 174 -6.63 -3.93 0.04
C THR A 174 -5.94 -2.58 -0.11
N GLN A 175 -4.74 -2.41 0.46
CA GLN A 175 -3.96 -1.19 0.34
C GLN A 175 -3.66 -0.83 -1.13
N MET A 176 -3.18 -1.77 -1.93
CA MET A 176 -2.86 -1.51 -3.34
C MET A 176 -4.10 -1.19 -4.16
N VAL A 177 -5.21 -1.89 -3.94
CA VAL A 177 -6.47 -1.60 -4.62
C VAL A 177 -6.93 -0.17 -4.32
N TYR A 178 -6.92 0.24 -3.06
CA TYR A 178 -7.30 1.60 -2.66
C TYR A 178 -6.31 2.65 -3.14
N LYS A 179 -4.99 2.40 -3.05
CA LYS A 179 -3.91 3.28 -3.54
C LYS A 179 -4.10 3.63 -5.01
N ILE A 180 -4.30 2.63 -5.87
CA ILE A 180 -4.49 2.81 -7.32
C ILE A 180 -5.74 3.66 -7.60
N ASN A 181 -6.77 3.53 -6.77
CA ASN A 181 -8.02 4.28 -6.89
C ASN A 181 -8.00 5.64 -6.16
N GLY A 182 -6.83 6.11 -5.72
CA GLY A 182 -6.63 7.45 -5.15
C GLY A 182 -7.02 7.59 -3.69
N TYR A 183 -7.12 6.51 -2.94
CA TYR A 183 -7.42 6.51 -1.51
C TYR A 183 -6.24 6.00 -0.69
N LYS A 184 -5.96 6.68 0.43
CA LYS A 184 -4.90 6.28 1.36
C LYS A 184 -5.50 5.43 2.47
N ILE A 185 -5.04 4.18 2.59
CA ILE A 185 -5.29 3.32 3.74
C ILE A 185 -3.96 2.79 4.30
N LEU A 186 -3.95 2.45 5.58
CA LEU A 186 -2.75 2.02 6.30
C LEU A 186 -2.30 0.64 5.86
N ARG A 187 -1.09 0.22 6.27
CA ARG A 187 -0.50 -1.03 5.78
C ARG A 187 -1.09 -2.27 6.42
N ASP A 188 -1.20 -2.30 7.74
CA ASP A 188 -1.62 -3.49 8.48
C ASP A 188 -3.14 -3.57 8.60
N ALA A 189 -3.71 -4.77 8.56
CA ALA A 189 -5.16 -4.98 8.66
C ALA A 189 -5.76 -4.36 9.94
N LYS A 190 -5.07 -4.48 11.07
CA LYS A 190 -5.48 -3.88 12.35
C LYS A 190 -5.58 -2.35 12.27
N ASP A 191 -4.64 -1.72 11.55
CA ASP A 191 -4.60 -0.27 11.42
C ASP A 191 -5.63 0.20 10.36
N GLN A 192 -5.85 -0.55 9.28
CA GLN A 192 -6.94 -0.30 8.33
C GLN A 192 -8.30 -0.34 9.01
N ALA A 193 -8.51 -1.25 9.97
CA ALA A 193 -9.75 -1.36 10.74
C ALA A 193 -10.06 -0.12 11.61
N THR A 194 -9.08 0.75 11.86
CA THR A 194 -9.30 2.04 12.57
C THR A 194 -9.85 3.13 11.65
N GLN A 195 -9.79 2.95 10.33
CA GLN A 195 -10.18 3.95 9.33
C GLN A 195 -11.64 3.76 8.89
N GLY A 196 -12.20 4.83 8.31
CA GLY A 196 -13.55 4.83 7.76
C GLY A 196 -14.69 4.76 8.79
N VAL A 197 -15.90 4.57 8.30
CA VAL A 197 -17.11 4.50 9.09
C VAL A 197 -17.50 3.04 9.30
N THR A 198 -17.73 2.65 10.56
CA THR A 198 -18.20 1.29 10.89
C THR A 198 -19.68 1.14 10.50
N LEU A 199 -20.01 0.08 9.78
CA LEU A 199 -21.38 -0.33 9.49
C LEU A 199 -21.86 -1.32 10.56
N SER A 200 -23.13 -1.23 10.93
CA SER A 200 -23.72 -2.08 11.96
C SER A 200 -24.12 -3.45 11.41
N PHE A 201 -24.55 -3.49 10.17
CA PHE A 201 -25.04 -4.71 9.52
C PHE A 201 -24.38 -4.92 8.17
N ILE A 202 -24.25 -6.20 7.76
CA ILE A 202 -23.68 -6.56 6.46
C ILE A 202 -24.54 -6.07 5.29
N GLU A 203 -25.83 -5.95 5.50
CA GLU A 203 -26.81 -5.48 4.52
C GLU A 203 -26.63 -4.00 4.16
N GLU A 204 -25.94 -3.22 5.00
CA GLU A 204 -25.60 -1.81 4.77
C GLU A 204 -24.35 -1.67 3.88
N SER A 205 -23.60 -2.77 3.69
CA SER A 205 -22.35 -2.72 2.93
C SER A 205 -22.59 -2.67 1.43
N GLU A 206 -21.70 -1.98 0.76
CA GLU A 206 -21.68 -1.85 -0.69
C GLU A 206 -20.39 -2.47 -1.26
N PRO A 207 -20.38 -2.92 -2.52
CA PRO A 207 -19.17 -3.35 -3.18
C PRO A 207 -18.07 -2.30 -3.08
N GLY A 208 -16.87 -2.74 -2.70
CA GLY A 208 -15.75 -1.86 -2.42
C GLY A 208 -15.54 -1.55 -0.94
N ASP A 209 -16.49 -1.81 -0.04
CA ASP A 209 -16.28 -1.70 1.40
C ASP A 209 -15.33 -2.79 1.93
N LEU A 210 -14.73 -2.58 3.10
CA LEU A 210 -13.79 -3.51 3.71
C LEU A 210 -14.47 -4.34 4.81
N ALA A 211 -14.23 -5.65 4.80
CA ALA A 211 -14.57 -6.54 5.91
C ALA A 211 -13.32 -7.00 6.64
N PHE A 212 -13.35 -6.92 7.97
CA PHE A 212 -12.24 -7.25 8.86
C PHE A 212 -12.59 -8.44 9.75
N PHE A 213 -11.61 -9.32 9.96
CA PHE A 213 -11.78 -10.58 10.64
C PHE A 213 -10.79 -10.69 11.78
N ASN A 214 -11.26 -11.25 12.91
CA ASN A 214 -10.46 -11.43 14.11
C ASN A 214 -10.07 -12.90 14.35
N ASN A 215 -9.09 -13.07 15.24
CA ASN A 215 -8.77 -14.35 15.87
C ASN A 215 -9.56 -14.52 17.19
N ASP A 216 -9.29 -15.64 17.87
CA ASP A 216 -9.94 -15.95 19.17
C ASP A 216 -9.58 -14.97 20.30
N ASN A 217 -8.55 -14.14 20.12
CA ASN A 217 -8.13 -13.10 21.06
C ASN A 217 -8.71 -11.71 20.69
N ASP A 218 -9.69 -11.64 19.80
CA ASP A 218 -10.28 -10.39 19.29
C ASP A 218 -9.30 -9.48 18.49
N GLU A 219 -8.14 -9.98 18.09
CA GLU A 219 -7.20 -9.22 17.29
C GLU A 219 -7.54 -9.32 15.81
N ILE A 220 -7.54 -8.18 15.10
CA ILE A 220 -7.74 -8.16 13.65
C ILE A 220 -6.52 -8.76 12.94
N ILE A 221 -6.77 -9.85 12.23
CA ILE A 221 -5.72 -10.63 11.55
C ILE A 221 -5.95 -10.73 10.03
N HIS A 222 -7.12 -10.33 9.54
CA HIS A 222 -7.42 -10.48 8.12
C HIS A 222 -8.39 -9.39 7.64
N VAL A 223 -8.33 -9.11 6.33
CA VAL A 223 -9.17 -8.12 5.65
C VAL A 223 -9.44 -8.54 4.21
N GLY A 224 -10.59 -8.13 3.68
CA GLY A 224 -10.95 -8.30 2.27
C GLY A 224 -11.91 -7.20 1.80
N ILE A 225 -12.15 -7.16 0.49
CA ILE A 225 -13.02 -6.20 -0.19
C ILE A 225 -14.35 -6.88 -0.50
N ILE A 226 -15.45 -6.27 -0.06
CA ILE A 226 -16.80 -6.76 -0.29
C ILE A 226 -17.16 -6.60 -1.77
N LEU A 227 -17.76 -7.65 -2.33
CA LEU A 227 -18.32 -7.70 -3.67
C LEU A 227 -19.86 -7.78 -3.62
N LYS A 228 -20.49 -7.77 -4.80
CA LYS A 228 -21.95 -8.01 -4.91
C LYS A 228 -22.31 -9.43 -4.46
N ASP A 229 -23.60 -9.63 -4.18
CA ASP A 229 -24.23 -10.94 -3.92
C ASP A 229 -23.55 -11.71 -2.76
N ASN A 230 -23.23 -11.02 -1.67
CA ASN A 230 -22.64 -11.62 -0.48
C ASN A 230 -21.34 -12.38 -0.77
N HIS A 231 -20.48 -11.80 -1.58
CA HIS A 231 -19.13 -12.29 -1.83
C HIS A 231 -18.07 -11.33 -1.33
N ILE A 232 -16.88 -11.85 -1.13
CA ILE A 232 -15.69 -11.11 -0.72
C ILE A 232 -14.49 -11.56 -1.54
N ILE A 233 -13.66 -10.62 -1.98
CA ILE A 233 -12.35 -10.90 -2.56
C ILE A 233 -11.27 -10.60 -1.54
N HIS A 234 -10.40 -11.58 -1.27
CA HIS A 234 -9.39 -11.49 -0.24
C HIS A 234 -8.18 -12.38 -0.56
N ALA A 235 -7.02 -12.13 0.09
CA ALA A 235 -5.81 -12.92 -0.09
C ALA A 235 -5.67 -13.97 1.04
N SER A 236 -5.96 -15.23 0.72
CA SER A 236 -5.80 -16.38 1.63
C SER A 236 -5.31 -17.59 0.83
N GLY A 237 -4.01 -17.90 0.93
CA GLY A 237 -3.29 -18.82 0.04
C GLY A 237 -3.05 -18.22 -1.36
N LYS A 238 -4.05 -17.57 -1.89
CA LYS A 238 -4.04 -16.72 -3.10
C LYS A 238 -5.15 -15.68 -2.98
N VAL A 239 -5.16 -14.68 -3.86
CA VAL A 239 -6.33 -13.81 -4.01
C VAL A 239 -7.47 -14.63 -4.59
N ARG A 240 -8.59 -14.69 -3.88
CA ARG A 240 -9.73 -15.55 -4.17
C ARG A 240 -11.06 -14.88 -3.83
N ILE A 241 -12.14 -15.40 -4.36
CA ILE A 241 -13.49 -14.98 -4.03
C ILE A 241 -14.17 -16.10 -3.25
N ASP A 242 -14.72 -15.75 -2.08
CA ASP A 242 -15.50 -16.65 -1.24
C ASP A 242 -16.83 -15.98 -0.85
N ARG A 243 -17.74 -16.73 -0.24
CA ARG A 243 -18.99 -16.17 0.31
C ARG A 243 -18.71 -15.43 1.62
N LEU A 244 -19.46 -14.36 1.85
CA LEU A 244 -19.44 -13.59 3.09
C LEU A 244 -20.84 -13.58 3.68
N ASP A 245 -20.96 -13.91 4.96
CA ASP A 245 -22.18 -13.78 5.74
C ASP A 245 -21.88 -13.15 7.13
N GLN A 246 -22.88 -13.03 7.99
CA GLN A 246 -22.74 -12.45 9.31
C GLN A 246 -21.76 -13.21 10.22
N SER A 247 -21.50 -14.49 9.95
CA SER A 247 -20.52 -15.30 10.69
C SER A 247 -19.11 -15.08 10.19
N GLY A 248 -18.94 -14.68 8.91
CA GLY A 248 -17.66 -14.45 8.28
C GLY A 248 -17.49 -15.06 6.89
N ILE A 249 -16.27 -15.43 6.53
CA ILE A 249 -15.96 -16.00 5.22
C ILE A 249 -16.24 -17.49 5.21
N TYR A 250 -17.17 -17.90 4.36
CA TYR A 250 -17.47 -19.31 4.09
C TYR A 250 -16.66 -19.81 2.90
N ASN A 251 -15.75 -20.74 3.15
CA ASN A 251 -14.92 -21.36 2.13
C ASN A 251 -15.59 -22.62 1.57
N ASN A 252 -16.03 -22.58 0.33
CA ASN A 252 -16.72 -23.69 -0.33
C ASN A 252 -15.84 -24.94 -0.48
N GLU A 253 -14.51 -24.80 -0.67
CA GLU A 253 -13.59 -25.94 -0.81
C GLU A 253 -13.45 -26.71 0.51
N LYS A 254 -13.50 -26.00 1.64
CA LYS A 254 -13.38 -26.54 2.99
C LYS A 254 -14.72 -26.83 3.65
N ASN A 255 -15.83 -26.41 3.04
CA ASN A 255 -17.21 -26.50 3.56
C ASN A 255 -17.34 -25.97 5.01
N LYS A 256 -16.70 -24.83 5.31
CA LYS A 256 -16.75 -24.21 6.65
C LYS A 256 -16.40 -22.72 6.60
N HIS A 257 -16.80 -22.00 7.65
CA HIS A 257 -16.27 -20.68 7.93
C HIS A 257 -14.81 -20.75 8.30
N THR A 258 -14.00 -19.85 7.75
CA THR A 258 -12.54 -19.82 7.95
C THR A 258 -12.05 -18.55 8.63
N HIS A 259 -12.83 -17.47 8.62
CA HIS A 259 -12.48 -16.19 9.21
C HIS A 259 -13.76 -15.61 9.83
N SER A 260 -13.73 -15.27 11.13
CA SER A 260 -14.87 -14.71 11.87
C SER A 260 -14.98 -13.21 11.58
N LEU A 261 -16.16 -12.75 11.16
CA LEU A 261 -16.39 -11.34 10.85
C LEU A 261 -16.40 -10.50 12.14
N ARG A 262 -15.63 -9.40 12.14
CA ARG A 262 -15.58 -8.48 13.28
C ARG A 262 -16.12 -7.09 12.95
N TYR A 263 -15.68 -6.49 11.84
CA TYR A 263 -16.09 -5.15 11.43
C TYR A 263 -16.31 -5.09 9.91
N ILE A 264 -17.24 -4.24 9.53
CA ILE A 264 -17.35 -3.75 8.16
C ILE A 264 -17.10 -2.25 8.18
N LYS A 265 -16.28 -1.76 7.27
CA LYS A 265 -15.90 -0.35 7.18
C LYS A 265 -16.17 0.20 5.77
N LYS A 266 -16.88 1.30 5.76
CA LYS A 266 -17.04 2.15 4.59
C LYS A 266 -15.88 3.16 4.58
N ILE A 267 -15.05 3.11 3.53
CA ILE A 267 -13.89 4.01 3.36
C ILE A 267 -14.25 5.20 2.44
N ILE A 268 -15.18 5.00 1.48
CA ILE A 268 -15.54 5.98 0.45
C ILE A 268 -17.04 6.22 0.38
#